data_a92b1820d33de845a6ad6f942fac29df
#
_entry.id   a92b1820d33de845a6ad6f942fac29df
#
_cell.length_a   1.000
_cell.length_b   1.000
_cell.length_c   1.000
_cell.angle_alpha   90.00
_cell.angle_beta   90.00
_cell.angle_gamma   90.00
#
_symmetry.space_group_name_H-M   'P 1'
#
loop_
_entity.id
_entity.type
_entity.pdbx_description
1 polymer ?
#
loop_
_entity_poly.entity_id
_entity_poly.type
_entity_poly.pdbx_seq_one_letter_code
_entity_poly.pdbx_strand_id
1 'polypeptide(L)'
;MKIYNLFPLLAGPLGNWTPHLERAAAMGFDWIFVNPIQPTGRSGSLYSISDYFGVNPALLAPGSRKRPETQVKDMVKEAEGLGLRLMIDLVINHCAVDSPLTHKHPDWFRREGGRIAHPFCLEEDGRRVVWEDLAQFDHGHSPDAKGLREYAGKLVEHLIDLGFAGFRCDAAYQIPTDFWRRLIKDTRRQHPGVVFVAETLGCSPDQTRQTAAAGFDAIFNSAKWWDFSSPWLLEQYELTRQIAPSIGFPESHDTERLFAESGHNINALKQRYLFTALFSTGVLMPMGYEFGFQRPLHVVKTRPEDWESPGADLTAFITAVNGIKAAYPIFREDGLIQRLDSPNPAVLLLWQASTQGHGQALLVLNKDPWNRQHFHCDDLYRLVQAPPPLLDVSPEWAMDFLPTPFDFELDPGMARVFVTRV
;
A
#
# COMPACT_ATOMS: atom_id res chain seq x y z
N MET A 1 -1.38 -1.39 -10.48
CA MET A 1 -0.30 -1.69 -9.50
C MET A 1 -0.88 -2.62 -8.43
N LYS A 2 -0.30 -3.82 -8.27
CA LYS A 2 -0.69 -4.79 -7.24
C LYS A 2 0.57 -5.08 -6.43
N ILE A 3 0.60 -4.66 -5.17
CA ILE A 3 1.80 -4.60 -4.34
C ILE A 3 1.70 -5.62 -3.21
N TYR A 4 2.65 -6.54 -3.16
CA TYR A 4 2.84 -7.43 -2.00
C TYR A 4 3.92 -6.84 -1.10
N ASN A 5 3.59 -6.52 0.15
CA ASN A 5 4.58 -6.03 1.10
C ASN A 5 5.32 -7.20 1.74
N LEU A 6 6.58 -7.34 1.41
CA LEU A 6 7.50 -8.29 2.01
C LEU A 6 8.20 -7.62 3.19
N PHE A 7 7.91 -8.08 4.40
CA PHE A 7 8.46 -7.51 5.64
C PHE A 7 9.78 -8.20 6.00
N PRO A 8 10.93 -7.49 5.92
CA PRO A 8 12.26 -8.09 6.00
C PRO A 8 12.52 -8.90 7.26
N LEU A 9 12.04 -8.44 8.44
CA LEU A 9 12.27 -9.16 9.69
C LEU A 9 11.52 -10.49 9.76
N LEU A 10 10.33 -10.59 9.14
CA LEU A 10 9.58 -11.83 9.08
C LEU A 10 10.12 -12.78 8.02
N ALA A 11 10.56 -12.23 6.88
CA ALA A 11 11.17 -13.02 5.80
C ALA A 11 12.59 -13.51 6.15
N GLY A 12 13.28 -12.82 7.05
CA GLY A 12 14.63 -13.16 7.48
C GLY A 12 15.70 -12.81 6.46
N PRO A 13 16.85 -13.54 6.43
CA PRO A 13 17.93 -13.28 5.49
C PRO A 13 17.48 -13.32 4.02
N LEU A 14 18.08 -12.46 3.18
CA LEU A 14 17.76 -12.30 1.75
C LEU A 14 17.67 -13.61 0.98
N GLY A 15 18.51 -14.61 1.33
CA GLY A 15 18.48 -15.94 0.71
C GLY A 15 17.18 -16.74 0.99
N ASN A 16 16.36 -16.32 1.92
CA ASN A 16 15.10 -16.99 2.27
C ASN A 16 13.87 -16.38 1.56
N TRP A 17 14.07 -15.34 0.74
CA TRP A 17 12.93 -14.58 0.17
C TRP A 17 12.28 -15.24 -1.03
N THR A 18 12.98 -16.14 -1.73
CA THR A 18 12.47 -16.85 -2.93
C THR A 18 11.05 -17.39 -2.80
N PRO A 19 10.70 -18.18 -1.75
CA PRO A 19 9.33 -18.72 -1.63
C PRO A 19 8.27 -17.62 -1.47
N HIS A 20 8.62 -16.48 -0.89
CA HIS A 20 7.72 -15.33 -0.74
C HIS A 20 7.51 -14.60 -2.07
N LEU A 21 8.58 -14.45 -2.87
CA LEU A 21 8.52 -13.85 -4.20
C LEU A 21 7.70 -14.72 -5.16
N GLU A 22 7.94 -16.04 -5.19
CA GLU A 22 7.19 -17.01 -6.00
C GLU A 22 5.69 -16.99 -5.65
N ARG A 23 5.36 -16.97 -4.36
CA ARG A 23 3.97 -16.89 -3.89
C ARG A 23 3.31 -15.58 -4.31
N ALA A 24 3.97 -14.45 -4.15
CA ALA A 24 3.45 -13.16 -4.60
C ALA A 24 3.20 -13.14 -6.11
N ALA A 25 4.15 -13.64 -6.91
CA ALA A 25 3.98 -13.77 -8.36
C ALA A 25 2.81 -14.69 -8.73
N ALA A 26 2.68 -15.85 -8.07
CA ALA A 26 1.58 -16.79 -8.28
C ALA A 26 0.21 -16.19 -7.96
N MET A 27 0.10 -15.33 -6.95
CA MET A 27 -1.11 -14.57 -6.63
C MET A 27 -1.37 -13.39 -7.59
N GLY A 28 -0.52 -13.17 -8.59
CA GLY A 28 -0.68 -12.15 -9.62
C GLY A 28 -0.29 -10.74 -9.17
N PHE A 29 0.51 -10.57 -8.11
CA PHE A 29 1.14 -9.28 -7.80
C PHE A 29 2.18 -8.92 -8.88
N ASP A 30 2.39 -7.63 -9.09
CA ASP A 30 3.35 -7.10 -10.06
C ASP A 30 4.45 -6.24 -9.38
N TRP A 31 4.31 -5.98 -8.09
CA TRP A 31 5.27 -5.28 -7.26
C TRP A 31 5.50 -5.98 -5.92
N ILE A 32 6.75 -5.95 -5.48
CA ILE A 32 7.13 -6.21 -4.09
C ILE A 32 7.50 -4.88 -3.44
N PHE A 33 6.85 -4.55 -2.34
CA PHE A 33 7.26 -3.46 -1.45
C PHE A 33 8.06 -4.04 -0.30
N VAL A 34 9.27 -3.53 -0.10
CA VAL A 34 10.19 -3.94 0.96
C VAL A 34 10.36 -2.79 1.96
N ASN A 35 10.09 -3.04 3.24
CA ASN A 35 10.42 -2.09 4.31
C ASN A 35 11.93 -1.86 4.37
N PRO A 36 12.45 -0.85 5.11
CA PRO A 36 13.86 -0.51 5.09
C PRO A 36 14.80 -1.70 5.35
N ILE A 37 15.84 -1.81 4.53
CA ILE A 37 16.87 -2.86 4.64
C ILE A 37 18.20 -2.33 5.19
N GLN A 38 18.27 -1.07 5.53
CA GLN A 38 19.48 -0.39 6.01
C GLN A 38 19.79 -0.77 7.46
N PRO A 39 21.06 -0.60 7.91
CA PRO A 39 21.43 -0.73 9.31
C PRO A 39 20.62 0.20 10.21
N THR A 40 20.15 -0.34 11.32
CA THR A 40 19.34 0.38 12.29
C THR A 40 20.17 1.06 13.38
N GLY A 41 19.63 2.08 14.04
CA GLY A 41 20.15 2.63 15.27
C GLY A 41 19.93 1.71 16.48
N ARG A 42 20.21 2.21 17.68
CA ARG A 42 20.14 1.42 18.93
C ARG A 42 18.76 0.86 19.25
N SER A 43 17.68 1.50 18.78
CA SER A 43 16.32 1.00 18.99
C SER A 43 16.06 -0.31 18.25
N GLY A 44 16.81 -0.58 17.20
CA GLY A 44 16.61 -1.74 16.31
C GLY A 44 15.41 -1.62 15.36
N SER A 45 14.71 -0.48 15.35
CA SER A 45 13.61 -0.22 14.43
C SER A 45 14.12 -0.10 13.01
N LEU A 46 13.45 -0.75 12.05
CA LEU A 46 13.75 -0.64 10.63
C LEU A 46 13.71 0.82 10.15
N TYR A 47 12.88 1.64 10.76
CA TYR A 47 12.72 3.07 10.41
C TYR A 47 13.73 3.99 11.13
N SER A 48 14.47 3.45 12.10
CA SER A 48 15.55 4.17 12.77
C SER A 48 16.87 3.89 12.06
N ILE A 49 17.04 4.45 10.84
CA ILE A 49 18.19 4.18 9.96
C ILE A 49 19.44 4.89 10.48
N SER A 50 20.52 4.14 10.72
CA SER A 50 21.82 4.68 11.15
C SER A 50 22.79 4.91 9.99
N ASP A 51 22.74 4.08 8.93
CA ASP A 51 23.56 4.19 7.72
C ASP A 51 22.70 3.93 6.48
N TYR A 52 22.49 4.94 5.66
CA TYR A 52 21.60 4.89 4.49
C TYR A 52 22.17 4.09 3.31
N PHE A 53 23.48 3.88 3.25
CA PHE A 53 24.15 3.22 2.13
C PHE A 53 24.58 1.77 2.46
N GLY A 54 24.39 1.34 3.71
CA GLY A 54 24.63 -0.02 4.14
C GLY A 54 23.43 -0.94 3.98
N VAL A 55 23.64 -2.22 4.21
CA VAL A 55 22.60 -3.25 4.33
C VAL A 55 22.64 -3.81 5.74
N ASN A 56 21.49 -3.97 6.38
CA ASN A 56 21.36 -4.52 7.74
C ASN A 56 22.00 -5.91 7.81
N PRO A 57 23.01 -6.12 8.67
CA PRO A 57 23.70 -7.41 8.79
C PRO A 57 22.76 -8.59 9.09
N ALA A 58 21.64 -8.36 9.78
CA ALA A 58 20.66 -9.40 10.09
C ALA A 58 19.92 -9.93 8.83
N LEU A 59 19.93 -9.18 7.74
CA LEU A 59 19.32 -9.58 6.47
C LEU A 59 20.30 -10.28 5.52
N LEU A 60 21.58 -10.35 5.86
CA LEU A 60 22.58 -11.00 5.03
C LEU A 60 22.56 -12.52 5.23
N ALA A 61 22.78 -13.26 4.15
CA ALA A 61 22.85 -14.72 4.21
C ALA A 61 24.02 -15.17 5.11
N PRO A 62 23.77 -15.98 6.15
CA PRO A 62 24.81 -16.45 7.05
C PRO A 62 25.94 -17.17 6.30
N GLY A 63 27.20 -16.80 6.60
CA GLY A 63 28.39 -17.42 5.98
C GLY A 63 28.65 -17.06 4.51
N SER A 64 27.84 -16.20 3.91
CA SER A 64 28.03 -15.73 2.53
C SER A 64 29.32 -14.91 2.41
N ARG A 65 30.10 -15.15 1.34
CA ARG A 65 31.28 -14.34 0.96
C ARG A 65 30.93 -13.20 -0.01
N LYS A 66 29.66 -13.12 -0.47
CA LYS A 66 29.20 -12.06 -1.36
C LYS A 66 29.08 -10.74 -0.57
N ARG A 67 29.45 -9.63 -1.22
CA ARG A 67 29.23 -8.30 -0.64
C ARG A 67 27.73 -8.05 -0.41
N PRO A 68 27.36 -7.25 0.61
CA PRO A 68 25.97 -6.94 0.93
C PRO A 68 25.16 -6.48 -0.28
N GLU A 69 25.70 -5.54 -1.06
CA GLU A 69 25.04 -4.98 -2.25
C GLU A 69 24.82 -6.07 -3.33
N THR A 70 25.74 -7.02 -3.43
CA THR A 70 25.61 -8.13 -4.38
C THR A 70 24.45 -9.04 -3.98
N GLN A 71 24.25 -9.29 -2.68
CA GLN A 71 23.12 -10.12 -2.21
C GLN A 71 21.79 -9.44 -2.49
N VAL A 72 21.70 -8.11 -2.32
CA VAL A 72 20.49 -7.35 -2.69
C VAL A 72 20.25 -7.42 -4.20
N LYS A 73 21.26 -7.20 -5.02
CA LYS A 73 21.14 -7.27 -6.49
C LYS A 73 20.72 -8.66 -6.98
N ASP A 74 21.23 -9.73 -6.36
CA ASP A 74 20.83 -11.09 -6.68
C ASP A 74 19.35 -11.33 -6.38
N MET A 75 18.86 -10.86 -5.23
CA MET A 75 17.45 -10.94 -4.85
C MET A 75 16.56 -10.12 -5.79
N VAL A 76 16.98 -8.89 -6.16
CA VAL A 76 16.23 -8.07 -7.14
C VAL A 76 16.12 -8.80 -8.48
N LYS A 77 17.23 -9.34 -8.98
CA LYS A 77 17.27 -10.08 -10.24
C LYS A 77 16.38 -11.33 -10.21
N GLU A 78 16.32 -12.00 -9.06
CA GLU A 78 15.41 -13.14 -8.88
C GLU A 78 13.94 -12.73 -8.97
N ALA A 79 13.57 -11.64 -8.31
CA ALA A 79 12.22 -11.09 -8.40
C ALA A 79 11.85 -10.65 -9.83
N GLU A 80 12.78 -10.00 -10.54
CA GLU A 80 12.61 -9.64 -11.96
C GLU A 80 12.38 -10.87 -12.84
N GLY A 81 13.09 -11.97 -12.57
CA GLY A 81 12.91 -13.26 -13.24
C GLY A 81 11.49 -13.84 -13.06
N LEU A 82 10.82 -13.49 -11.99
CA LEU A 82 9.41 -13.83 -11.70
C LEU A 82 8.40 -12.79 -12.23
N GLY A 83 8.87 -11.75 -12.93
CA GLY A 83 8.02 -10.67 -13.45
C GLY A 83 7.63 -9.62 -12.39
N LEU A 84 8.31 -9.60 -11.24
CA LEU A 84 8.06 -8.67 -10.15
C LEU A 84 9.03 -7.47 -10.21
N ARG A 85 8.51 -6.28 -9.99
CA ARG A 85 9.32 -5.07 -9.75
C ARG A 85 9.45 -4.81 -8.26
N LEU A 86 10.58 -4.28 -7.83
CA LEU A 86 10.80 -3.99 -6.42
C LEU A 86 10.69 -2.51 -6.10
N MET A 87 9.98 -2.23 -5.02
CA MET A 87 9.84 -0.93 -4.38
C MET A 87 10.43 -1.03 -2.98
N ILE A 88 11.18 -0.03 -2.56
CA ILE A 88 11.73 0.05 -1.19
C ILE A 88 11.19 1.26 -0.47
N ASP A 89 11.15 1.19 0.85
CA ASP A 89 10.81 2.34 1.69
C ASP A 89 11.89 3.41 1.64
N LEU A 90 11.52 4.62 1.28
CA LEU A 90 12.39 5.79 1.27
C LEU A 90 12.11 6.64 2.51
N VAL A 91 12.87 6.38 3.57
CA VAL A 91 12.75 7.07 4.86
C VAL A 91 13.71 8.26 4.88
N ILE A 92 13.25 9.43 4.50
CA ILE A 92 14.04 10.66 4.49
C ILE A 92 13.44 11.80 5.32
N ASN A 93 12.38 11.52 6.10
CA ASN A 93 11.84 12.46 7.07
C ASN A 93 12.70 12.51 8.36
N HIS A 94 13.36 11.42 8.67
CA HIS A 94 14.15 11.25 9.90
C HIS A 94 15.23 10.18 9.71
N CYS A 95 16.16 10.10 10.66
CA CYS A 95 17.10 8.99 10.80
C CYS A 95 17.19 8.56 12.27
N ALA A 96 18.00 7.56 12.59
CA ALA A 96 18.29 7.20 13.98
C ALA A 96 18.90 8.40 14.74
N VAL A 97 18.49 8.60 15.99
CA VAL A 97 19.03 9.68 16.83
C VAL A 97 20.56 9.51 17.05
N ASP A 98 21.05 8.28 17.01
CA ASP A 98 22.47 7.92 17.12
C ASP A 98 23.16 7.71 15.75
N SER A 99 22.52 8.10 14.65
CA SER A 99 23.17 8.11 13.32
C SER A 99 24.36 9.08 13.31
N PRO A 100 25.49 8.71 12.66
CA PRO A 100 26.62 9.61 12.46
C PRO A 100 26.25 10.93 11.77
N LEU A 101 25.14 10.99 11.05
CA LEU A 101 24.65 12.22 10.38
C LEU A 101 24.34 13.34 11.40
N THR A 102 23.87 13.01 12.59
CA THR A 102 23.53 13.99 13.63
C THR A 102 24.73 14.83 14.06
N HIS A 103 25.93 14.28 13.97
CA HIS A 103 27.20 14.93 14.28
C HIS A 103 27.92 15.48 13.04
N LYS A 104 27.87 14.77 11.93
CA LYS A 104 28.54 15.17 10.68
C LYS A 104 27.84 16.34 9.97
N HIS A 105 26.51 16.38 10.07
CA HIS A 105 25.65 17.37 9.41
C HIS A 105 24.59 17.94 10.35
N PRO A 106 24.98 18.58 11.47
CA PRO A 106 24.05 19.04 12.50
C PRO A 106 23.03 20.06 11.96
N ASP A 107 23.36 20.76 10.88
CA ASP A 107 22.50 21.75 10.21
C ASP A 107 21.35 21.14 9.42
N TRP A 108 21.36 19.82 9.20
CA TRP A 108 20.28 19.13 8.51
C TRP A 108 19.07 18.82 9.40
N PHE A 109 19.22 19.01 10.71
CA PHE A 109 18.20 18.59 11.67
C PHE A 109 17.41 19.74 12.24
N ARG A 110 16.09 19.53 12.33
CA ARG A 110 15.20 20.43 13.05
C ARG A 110 15.60 20.53 14.52
N ARG A 111 15.47 21.74 15.09
CA ARG A 111 15.79 21.98 16.49
C ARG A 111 14.61 22.55 17.25
N GLU A 112 14.41 22.02 18.46
CA GLU A 112 13.46 22.53 19.43
C GLU A 112 14.22 22.74 20.77
N GLY A 113 14.19 23.96 21.31
CA GLY A 113 14.94 24.30 22.54
C GLY A 113 16.45 24.04 22.46
N GLY A 114 17.08 24.16 21.28
CA GLY A 114 18.51 23.92 21.04
C GLY A 114 18.89 22.44 20.87
N ARG A 115 17.97 21.50 21.05
CA ARG A 115 18.18 20.06 20.83
C ARG A 115 17.64 19.65 19.47
N ILE A 116 18.12 18.53 18.95
CA ILE A 116 17.52 17.92 17.74
C ILE A 116 16.08 17.53 18.08
N ALA A 117 15.14 17.89 17.20
CA ALA A 117 13.73 17.55 17.35
C ALA A 117 13.47 16.10 16.94
N HIS A 118 12.47 15.49 17.56
CA HIS A 118 11.98 14.16 17.24
C HIS A 118 10.70 14.26 16.38
N PRO A 119 10.52 13.41 15.39
CA PRO A 119 9.24 13.31 14.69
C PRO A 119 8.14 12.81 15.63
N PHE A 120 6.90 13.16 15.30
CA PHE A 120 5.73 12.76 16.07
C PHE A 120 4.51 12.62 15.19
N CYS A 121 3.50 11.89 15.66
CA CYS A 121 2.14 11.94 15.15
C CYS A 121 1.17 12.44 16.23
N LEU A 122 -0.02 12.84 15.79
CA LEU A 122 -1.15 13.12 16.65
C LEU A 122 -2.13 11.95 16.53
N GLU A 123 -2.54 11.39 17.65
CA GLU A 123 -3.64 10.44 17.72
C GLU A 123 -4.99 11.14 17.58
N GLU A 124 -6.06 10.38 17.38
CA GLU A 124 -7.42 10.92 17.22
C GLU A 124 -7.88 11.77 18.43
N ASP A 125 -7.42 11.45 19.62
CA ASP A 125 -7.67 12.21 20.86
C ASP A 125 -6.82 13.48 20.99
N GLY A 126 -5.96 13.78 20.01
CA GLY A 126 -5.02 14.91 20.00
C GLY A 126 -3.74 14.67 20.79
N ARG A 127 -3.52 13.49 21.34
CA ARG A 127 -2.30 13.11 22.05
C ARG A 127 -1.13 13.05 21.08
N ARG A 128 -0.02 13.69 21.45
CA ARG A 128 1.24 13.64 20.70
C ARG A 128 2.03 12.39 21.07
N VAL A 129 2.26 11.51 20.10
CA VAL A 129 3.17 10.37 20.21
C VAL A 129 4.50 10.74 19.57
N VAL A 130 5.56 10.81 20.37
CA VAL A 130 6.90 11.24 19.95
C VAL A 130 7.81 10.01 19.84
N TRP A 131 8.53 9.89 18.72
CA TRP A 131 9.53 8.85 18.50
C TRP A 131 10.92 9.35 18.91
N GLU A 132 11.28 9.15 20.19
CA GLU A 132 12.52 9.68 20.80
C GLU A 132 13.80 9.01 20.25
N ASP A 133 13.68 7.87 19.58
CA ASP A 133 14.78 7.17 18.92
C ASP A 133 15.11 7.73 17.53
N LEU A 134 14.34 8.72 17.05
CA LEU A 134 14.48 9.32 15.74
C LEU A 134 14.92 10.78 15.82
N ALA A 135 15.74 11.21 14.86
CA ALA A 135 16.18 12.59 14.65
C ALA A 135 15.51 13.14 13.39
N GLN A 136 14.73 14.21 13.50
CA GLN A 136 13.95 14.79 12.42
C GLN A 136 14.81 15.68 11.52
N PHE A 137 14.83 15.42 10.21
CA PHE A 137 15.44 16.33 9.23
C PHE A 137 14.61 17.59 9.05
N ASP A 138 15.29 18.71 8.75
CA ASP A 138 14.68 20.01 8.46
C ASP A 138 14.73 20.31 6.95
N HIS A 139 13.77 19.78 6.21
CA HIS A 139 13.67 20.01 4.78
C HIS A 139 13.21 21.42 4.39
N GLY A 140 12.65 22.17 5.34
CA GLY A 140 12.07 23.49 5.10
C GLY A 140 13.00 24.66 5.42
N HIS A 141 13.76 24.54 6.53
CA HIS A 141 14.51 25.68 7.10
C HIS A 141 15.98 25.35 7.40
N SER A 142 16.47 24.16 6.99
CA SER A 142 17.86 23.79 7.16
C SER A 142 18.80 24.85 6.59
N PRO A 143 19.84 25.30 7.30
CA PRO A 143 20.90 26.16 6.76
C PRO A 143 21.61 25.53 5.56
N ASP A 144 21.67 24.20 5.49
CA ASP A 144 22.22 23.43 4.36
C ASP A 144 21.15 22.56 3.67
N ALA A 145 20.01 23.16 3.33
CA ALA A 145 18.93 22.51 2.59
C ALA A 145 19.39 21.95 1.22
N LYS A 146 20.43 22.54 0.63
CA LYS A 146 21.03 22.04 -0.61
C LYS A 146 21.77 20.71 -0.38
N GLY A 147 22.64 20.65 0.62
CA GLY A 147 23.38 19.43 0.96
C GLY A 147 22.46 18.29 1.36
N LEU A 148 21.42 18.55 2.17
CA LEU A 148 20.42 17.56 2.53
C LEU A 148 19.69 16.99 1.30
N ARG A 149 19.32 17.83 0.34
CA ARG A 149 18.67 17.38 -0.91
C ARG A 149 19.62 16.58 -1.79
N GLU A 150 20.87 17.01 -1.92
CA GLU A 150 21.89 16.26 -2.67
C GLU A 150 22.15 14.89 -2.06
N TYR A 151 22.15 14.80 -0.74
CA TYR A 151 22.27 13.54 -0.02
C TYR A 151 21.08 12.61 -0.30
N ALA A 152 19.85 13.13 -0.24
CA ALA A 152 18.66 12.36 -0.59
C ALA A 152 18.70 11.89 -2.06
N GLY A 153 19.16 12.74 -3.00
CA GLY A 153 19.36 12.35 -4.39
C GLY A 153 20.38 11.20 -4.54
N LYS A 154 21.52 11.28 -3.85
CA LYS A 154 22.52 10.19 -3.86
C LYS A 154 21.98 8.89 -3.26
N LEU A 155 21.14 8.96 -2.23
CA LEU A 155 20.48 7.79 -1.68
C LEU A 155 19.54 7.15 -2.71
N VAL A 156 18.72 7.94 -3.38
CA VAL A 156 17.82 7.44 -4.44
C VAL A 156 18.62 6.77 -5.55
N GLU A 157 19.69 7.41 -6.05
CA GLU A 157 20.58 6.80 -7.05
C GLU A 157 21.19 5.47 -6.57
N HIS A 158 21.69 5.42 -5.34
CA HIS A 158 22.24 4.20 -4.76
C HIS A 158 21.21 3.05 -4.72
N LEU A 159 19.97 3.34 -4.33
CA LEU A 159 18.91 2.33 -4.28
C LEU A 159 18.49 1.87 -5.69
N ILE A 160 18.49 2.78 -6.67
CA ILE A 160 18.28 2.43 -8.09
C ILE A 160 19.43 1.55 -8.59
N ASP A 161 20.67 1.86 -8.24
CA ASP A 161 21.86 1.03 -8.59
C ASP A 161 21.80 -0.38 -7.96
N LEU A 162 21.11 -0.54 -6.85
CA LEU A 162 20.80 -1.86 -6.27
C LEU A 162 19.71 -2.60 -7.04
N GLY A 163 18.98 -1.93 -7.93
CA GLY A 163 17.94 -2.49 -8.80
C GLY A 163 16.50 -2.18 -8.36
N PHE A 164 16.28 -1.35 -7.33
CA PHE A 164 14.92 -0.93 -6.98
C PHE A 164 14.33 -0.03 -8.06
N ALA A 165 13.13 -0.37 -8.50
CA ALA A 165 12.41 0.34 -9.56
C ALA A 165 11.38 1.34 -9.03
N GLY A 166 11.23 1.46 -7.72
CA GLY A 166 10.28 2.39 -7.09
C GLY A 166 10.55 2.61 -5.61
N PHE A 167 9.85 3.61 -5.07
CA PHE A 167 9.96 4.05 -3.69
C PHE A 167 8.58 4.25 -3.07
N ARG A 168 8.34 3.64 -1.92
CA ARG A 168 7.29 4.08 -1.01
C ARG A 168 7.92 5.12 -0.10
N CYS A 169 7.43 6.35 -0.17
CA CYS A 169 7.99 7.49 0.55
C CYS A 169 7.31 7.62 1.92
N ASP A 170 8.07 7.29 2.95
CA ASP A 170 7.64 7.28 4.35
C ASP A 170 7.27 8.67 4.84
N ALA A 171 6.15 8.80 5.56
CA ALA A 171 5.64 10.07 6.11
C ALA A 171 5.74 11.24 5.12
N ALA A 172 5.42 11.00 3.84
CA ALA A 172 5.65 11.97 2.75
C ALA A 172 4.99 13.33 3.01
N TYR A 173 3.86 13.33 3.72
CA TYR A 173 3.12 14.56 4.10
C TYR A 173 3.87 15.45 5.11
N GLN A 174 4.88 14.93 5.81
CA GLN A 174 5.72 15.70 6.73
C GLN A 174 6.88 16.44 6.04
N ILE A 175 7.13 16.14 4.77
CA ILE A 175 8.20 16.75 3.98
C ILE A 175 7.59 17.75 2.99
N PRO A 176 8.17 18.96 2.84
CA PRO A 176 7.61 19.98 1.95
C PRO A 176 7.42 19.49 0.50
N THR A 177 6.26 19.82 -0.08
CA THR A 177 5.89 19.47 -1.47
C THR A 177 6.96 19.84 -2.49
N ASP A 178 7.61 21.01 -2.33
CA ASP A 178 8.66 21.46 -3.24
C ASP A 178 9.94 20.62 -3.18
N PHE A 179 10.24 20.04 -2.02
CA PHE A 179 11.36 19.10 -1.89
C PHE A 179 11.08 17.86 -2.72
N TRP A 180 9.90 17.23 -2.55
CA TRP A 180 9.48 16.06 -3.32
C TRP A 180 9.45 16.35 -4.81
N ARG A 181 8.85 17.46 -5.22
CA ARG A 181 8.74 17.84 -6.64
C ARG A 181 10.11 17.92 -7.31
N ARG A 182 11.10 18.48 -6.63
CA ARG A 182 12.47 18.55 -7.13
C ARG A 182 13.15 17.19 -7.17
N LEU A 183 13.10 16.43 -6.08
CA LEU A 183 13.71 15.10 -6.01
C LEU A 183 13.15 14.17 -7.09
N ILE A 184 11.81 14.07 -7.20
CA ILE A 184 11.13 13.25 -8.21
C ILE A 184 11.50 13.69 -9.62
N LYS A 185 11.46 15.01 -9.90
CA LYS A 185 11.80 15.55 -11.21
C LYS A 185 13.25 15.26 -11.59
N ASP A 186 14.18 15.44 -10.66
CA ASP A 186 15.61 15.25 -10.93
C ASP A 186 15.93 13.77 -11.14
N THR A 187 15.34 12.87 -10.33
CA THR A 187 15.46 11.41 -10.53
C THR A 187 14.90 10.98 -11.89
N ARG A 188 13.69 11.43 -12.26
CA ARG A 188 13.07 11.03 -13.54
C ARG A 188 13.80 11.49 -14.80
N ARG A 189 14.63 12.50 -14.71
CA ARG A 189 15.48 12.91 -15.85
C ARG A 189 16.49 11.85 -16.22
N GLN A 190 16.99 11.09 -15.25
CA GLN A 190 17.99 10.04 -15.43
C GLN A 190 17.34 8.65 -15.49
N HIS A 191 16.27 8.47 -14.73
CA HIS A 191 15.54 7.20 -14.54
C HIS A 191 14.04 7.40 -14.76
N PRO A 192 13.56 7.57 -16.01
CA PRO A 192 12.18 7.95 -16.31
C PRO A 192 11.14 6.88 -15.90
N GLY A 193 11.56 5.63 -15.70
CA GLY A 193 10.68 4.51 -15.29
C GLY A 193 10.56 4.29 -13.78
N VAL A 194 11.22 5.11 -12.95
CA VAL A 194 11.16 4.99 -11.49
C VAL A 194 9.86 5.54 -10.94
N VAL A 195 9.23 4.76 -10.06
CA VAL A 195 7.91 5.04 -9.45
C VAL A 195 8.08 5.57 -8.03
N PHE A 196 7.34 6.63 -7.69
CA PHE A 196 7.27 7.20 -6.35
C PHE A 196 5.83 7.12 -5.83
N VAL A 197 5.63 6.45 -4.70
CA VAL A 197 4.35 6.33 -4.01
C VAL A 197 4.43 7.02 -2.66
N ALA A 198 3.50 7.94 -2.38
CA ALA A 198 3.50 8.67 -1.12
C ALA A 198 2.66 7.96 -0.06
N GLU A 199 3.22 7.79 1.12
CA GLU A 199 2.40 7.53 2.29
C GLU A 199 1.68 8.82 2.71
N THR A 200 0.34 8.71 2.78
CA THR A 200 -0.58 9.79 3.15
C THR A 200 -1.57 9.35 4.24
N LEU A 201 -1.10 8.48 5.14
CA LEU A 201 -1.90 7.95 6.26
C LEU A 201 -1.72 8.81 7.51
N GLY A 202 -2.80 9.00 8.28
CA GLY A 202 -2.78 9.80 9.50
C GLY A 202 -2.57 11.30 9.29
N CYS A 203 -2.77 11.81 8.08
CA CYS A 203 -2.68 13.24 7.75
C CYS A 203 -4.05 13.82 7.38
N SER A 204 -4.17 15.15 7.44
CA SER A 204 -5.40 15.83 7.05
C SER A 204 -5.68 15.72 5.54
N PRO A 205 -6.94 15.87 5.09
CA PRO A 205 -7.28 15.91 3.67
C PRO A 205 -6.48 16.95 2.88
N ASP A 206 -6.21 18.12 3.46
CA ASP A 206 -5.40 19.16 2.83
C ASP A 206 -3.94 18.73 2.67
N GLN A 207 -3.35 18.08 3.66
CA GLN A 207 -1.99 17.50 3.57
C GLN A 207 -1.94 16.42 2.50
N THR A 208 -2.95 15.53 2.44
CA THR A 208 -3.08 14.51 1.39
C THR A 208 -3.07 15.15 0.01
N ARG A 209 -3.89 16.18 -0.21
CA ARG A 209 -3.99 16.90 -1.49
C ARG A 209 -2.68 17.59 -1.86
N GLN A 210 -2.04 18.27 -0.91
CA GLN A 210 -0.76 18.94 -1.14
C GLN A 210 0.36 17.96 -1.48
N THR A 211 0.41 16.81 -0.78
CA THR A 211 1.38 15.75 -1.05
C THR A 211 1.15 15.15 -2.43
N ALA A 212 -0.10 14.81 -2.77
CA ALA A 212 -0.46 14.29 -4.09
C ALA A 212 0.03 15.22 -5.23
N ALA A 213 -0.08 16.54 -5.05
CA ALA A 213 0.35 17.55 -6.03
C ALA A 213 1.89 17.68 -6.20
N ALA A 214 2.69 16.92 -5.44
CA ALA A 214 4.15 16.93 -5.59
C ALA A 214 4.64 16.15 -6.83
N GLY A 215 3.78 15.38 -7.49
CA GLY A 215 4.09 14.59 -8.68
C GLY A 215 4.40 13.13 -8.41
N PHE A 216 3.88 12.59 -7.32
CA PHE A 216 3.88 11.15 -7.05
C PHE A 216 3.06 10.38 -8.09
N ASP A 217 3.44 9.12 -8.35
CA ASP A 217 2.71 8.22 -9.26
C ASP A 217 1.45 7.65 -8.61
N ALA A 218 1.44 7.57 -7.27
CA ALA A 218 0.28 7.19 -6.49
C ALA A 218 0.41 7.67 -5.03
N ILE A 219 -0.73 7.69 -4.33
CA ILE A 219 -0.83 7.95 -2.89
C ILE A 219 -1.62 6.82 -2.23
N PHE A 220 -1.43 6.60 -0.92
CA PHE A 220 -2.31 5.68 -0.18
C PHE A 220 -3.62 6.34 0.20
N ASN A 221 -4.72 5.56 0.20
CA ASN A 221 -6.02 5.99 0.70
C ASN A 221 -6.41 5.21 1.97
N SER A 222 -7.48 5.65 2.62
CA SER A 222 -7.94 5.11 3.90
C SER A 222 -9.04 4.05 3.78
N ALA A 223 -9.11 3.33 2.64
CA ALA A 223 -10.17 2.35 2.36
C ALA A 223 -10.28 1.21 3.40
N LYS A 224 -9.16 0.87 4.09
CA LYS A 224 -9.15 -0.12 5.19
C LYS A 224 -10.21 0.20 6.24
N TRP A 225 -10.36 1.47 6.61
CA TRP A 225 -11.21 1.89 7.73
C TRP A 225 -12.64 2.27 7.34
N TRP A 226 -13.01 2.17 6.06
CA TRP A 226 -14.34 2.55 5.65
C TRP A 226 -15.40 1.58 6.17
N ASP A 227 -16.46 2.15 6.74
CA ASP A 227 -17.64 1.44 7.27
C ASP A 227 -18.68 1.08 6.18
N PHE A 228 -18.35 1.31 4.90
CA PHE A 228 -19.22 1.15 3.75
C PHE A 228 -20.49 2.02 3.77
N SER A 229 -20.56 3.03 4.63
CA SER A 229 -21.76 3.86 4.83
C SER A 229 -21.48 5.35 4.87
N SER A 230 -20.49 5.76 5.64
CA SER A 230 -20.12 7.18 5.82
C SER A 230 -19.55 7.79 4.53
N PRO A 231 -19.79 9.09 4.25
CA PRO A 231 -19.36 9.70 2.99
C PRO A 231 -17.87 9.97 2.88
N TRP A 232 -17.15 10.00 4.01
CA TRP A 232 -15.78 10.51 4.10
C TRP A 232 -14.77 9.84 3.15
N LEU A 233 -14.89 8.53 2.87
CA LEU A 233 -13.95 7.86 1.96
C LEU A 233 -14.15 8.34 0.52
N LEU A 234 -15.41 8.50 0.08
CA LEU A 234 -15.71 9.00 -1.26
C LEU A 234 -15.33 10.47 -1.41
N GLU A 235 -15.47 11.26 -0.35
CA GLU A 235 -14.99 12.65 -0.30
C GLU A 235 -13.46 12.71 -0.40
N GLN A 236 -12.74 11.88 0.36
CA GLN A 236 -11.27 11.77 0.27
C GLN A 236 -10.84 11.35 -1.14
N TYR A 237 -11.51 10.36 -1.72
CA TYR A 237 -11.24 9.89 -3.07
C TYR A 237 -11.44 10.99 -4.11
N GLU A 238 -12.58 11.71 -4.07
CA GLU A 238 -12.88 12.79 -5.01
C GLU A 238 -11.88 13.95 -4.91
N LEU A 239 -11.37 14.22 -3.70
CA LEU A 239 -10.39 15.28 -3.46
C LEU A 239 -9.07 15.08 -4.22
N THR A 240 -8.67 13.82 -4.45
CA THR A 240 -7.33 13.48 -4.94
C THR A 240 -7.31 12.75 -6.28
N ARG A 241 -8.40 12.09 -6.70
CA ARG A 241 -8.42 11.20 -7.89
C ARG A 241 -7.93 11.85 -9.19
N GLN A 242 -8.10 13.18 -9.35
CA GLN A 242 -7.62 13.91 -10.54
C GLN A 242 -6.16 14.40 -10.40
N ILE A 243 -5.55 14.24 -9.22
CA ILE A 243 -4.19 14.74 -8.93
C ILE A 243 -3.20 13.56 -8.95
N ALA A 244 -3.50 12.50 -8.24
CA ALA A 244 -2.70 11.29 -8.18
C ALA A 244 -3.60 10.05 -7.98
N PRO A 245 -3.33 8.94 -8.68
CA PRO A 245 -4.03 7.68 -8.45
C PRO A 245 -3.83 7.19 -7.02
N SER A 246 -4.81 6.42 -6.51
CA SER A 246 -4.75 5.91 -5.14
C SER A 246 -4.48 4.41 -5.05
N ILE A 247 -3.90 3.99 -3.93
CA ILE A 247 -3.64 2.62 -3.55
C ILE A 247 -4.41 2.32 -2.27
N GLY A 248 -5.34 1.36 -2.34
CA GLY A 248 -6.03 0.84 -1.17
C GLY A 248 -5.29 -0.35 -0.56
N PHE A 249 -5.61 -0.68 0.68
CA PHE A 249 -5.07 -1.85 1.37
C PHE A 249 -6.08 -2.38 2.40
N PRO A 250 -6.15 -3.70 2.62
CA PRO A 250 -6.99 -4.29 3.66
C PRO A 250 -6.37 -4.18 5.05
N GLU A 251 -5.04 -4.22 5.12
CA GLU A 251 -4.17 -3.95 6.27
C GLU A 251 -2.78 -3.56 5.77
N SER A 252 -1.94 -3.03 6.63
CA SER A 252 -0.54 -2.70 6.34
C SER A 252 0.38 -3.23 7.44
N HIS A 253 1.70 -3.02 7.30
CA HIS A 253 2.66 -3.38 8.34
C HIS A 253 2.56 -2.51 9.61
N ASP A 254 1.80 -1.40 9.55
CA ASP A 254 1.57 -0.47 10.68
C ASP A 254 0.21 -0.65 11.35
N THR A 255 -0.62 -1.59 10.86
CA THR A 255 -1.96 -1.80 11.41
C THR A 255 -2.06 -3.16 12.11
N GLU A 256 -3.07 -3.30 12.96
CA GLU A 256 -3.47 -4.63 13.42
C GLU A 256 -3.83 -5.54 12.24
N ARG A 257 -3.66 -6.85 12.44
CA ARG A 257 -4.06 -7.85 11.46
C ARG A 257 -5.58 -7.93 11.38
N LEU A 258 -6.14 -7.79 10.19
CA LEU A 258 -7.59 -7.82 9.99
C LEU A 258 -8.23 -9.13 10.46
N PHE A 259 -7.52 -10.26 10.36
CA PHE A 259 -8.02 -11.54 10.85
C PHE A 259 -8.26 -11.52 12.36
N ALA A 260 -7.35 -10.93 13.14
CA ALA A 260 -7.51 -10.74 14.57
C ALA A 260 -8.61 -9.72 14.89
N GLU A 261 -8.59 -8.55 14.23
CA GLU A 261 -9.60 -7.47 14.39
C GLU A 261 -11.03 -7.97 14.12
N SER A 262 -11.20 -8.87 13.13
CA SER A 262 -12.50 -9.38 12.72
C SER A 262 -12.97 -10.61 13.49
N GLY A 263 -12.29 -11.00 14.58
CA GLY A 263 -12.64 -12.22 15.33
C GLY A 263 -12.45 -13.51 14.51
N HIS A 264 -11.39 -13.55 13.72
CA HIS A 264 -11.01 -14.69 12.86
C HIS A 264 -12.02 -14.97 11.72
N ASN A 265 -12.64 -13.92 11.21
CA ASN A 265 -13.63 -14.03 10.15
C ASN A 265 -12.98 -13.97 8.75
N ILE A 266 -12.93 -15.11 8.06
CA ILE A 266 -12.39 -15.25 6.69
C ILE A 266 -13.19 -14.39 5.69
N ASN A 267 -14.51 -14.27 5.88
CA ASN A 267 -15.36 -13.50 4.98
C ASN A 267 -15.04 -11.98 5.07
N ALA A 268 -14.68 -11.51 6.27
CA ALA A 268 -14.21 -10.13 6.45
C ALA A 268 -12.89 -9.87 5.69
N LEU A 269 -11.97 -10.83 5.67
CA LEU A 269 -10.75 -10.73 4.88
C LEU A 269 -11.07 -10.67 3.37
N LYS A 270 -11.86 -11.64 2.87
CA LYS A 270 -12.27 -11.66 1.46
C LYS A 270 -12.95 -10.36 1.05
N GLN A 271 -13.91 -9.90 1.85
CA GLN A 271 -14.65 -8.66 1.64
C GLN A 271 -13.71 -7.46 1.52
N ARG A 272 -12.83 -7.29 2.50
CA ARG A 272 -11.94 -6.11 2.56
C ARG A 272 -10.90 -6.13 1.46
N TYR A 273 -10.33 -7.30 1.14
CA TYR A 273 -9.37 -7.41 0.03
C TYR A 273 -10.02 -7.06 -1.31
N LEU A 274 -11.17 -7.67 -1.62
CA LEU A 274 -11.88 -7.40 -2.86
C LEU A 274 -12.24 -5.91 -2.98
N PHE A 275 -12.81 -5.34 -1.92
CA PHE A 275 -13.19 -3.94 -1.90
C PHE A 275 -11.98 -3.03 -2.17
N THR A 276 -10.90 -3.17 -1.41
CA THR A 276 -9.72 -2.31 -1.56
C THR A 276 -9.03 -2.49 -2.90
N ALA A 277 -9.04 -3.70 -3.45
CA ALA A 277 -8.46 -3.99 -4.75
C ALA A 277 -9.25 -3.36 -5.92
N LEU A 278 -10.58 -3.39 -5.86
CA LEU A 278 -11.43 -2.92 -6.97
C LEU A 278 -11.89 -1.46 -6.81
N PHE A 279 -11.76 -0.89 -5.62
CA PHE A 279 -12.06 0.52 -5.35
C PHE A 279 -10.99 1.48 -5.90
N SER A 280 -9.72 1.09 -5.84
CA SER A 280 -8.56 1.95 -6.09
C SER A 280 -7.77 1.52 -7.32
N THR A 281 -7.01 2.43 -7.93
CA THR A 281 -6.06 2.13 -9.02
C THR A 281 -5.05 1.07 -8.62
N GLY A 282 -4.54 1.12 -7.39
CA GLY A 282 -3.61 0.14 -6.83
C GLY A 282 -4.16 -0.59 -5.61
N VAL A 283 -3.56 -1.73 -5.29
CA VAL A 283 -3.78 -2.46 -4.03
C VAL A 283 -2.45 -2.86 -3.43
N LEU A 284 -2.34 -2.72 -2.10
CA LEU A 284 -1.23 -3.24 -1.30
C LEU A 284 -1.75 -4.28 -0.31
N MET A 285 -0.99 -5.35 -0.10
CA MET A 285 -1.28 -6.39 0.87
C MET A 285 0.01 -6.85 1.55
N PRO A 286 0.10 -6.86 2.90
CA PRO A 286 1.28 -7.37 3.59
C PRO A 286 1.30 -8.89 3.63
N MET A 287 2.51 -9.46 3.66
CA MET A 287 2.74 -10.89 3.79
C MET A 287 2.05 -11.47 5.05
N GLY A 288 1.48 -12.66 4.90
CA GLY A 288 0.72 -13.34 5.94
C GLY A 288 -0.79 -13.04 5.92
N TYR A 289 -1.25 -11.99 5.23
CA TYR A 289 -2.67 -11.74 5.04
C TYR A 289 -3.36 -12.90 4.33
N GLU A 290 -2.72 -13.43 3.30
CA GLU A 290 -3.19 -14.59 2.52
C GLU A 290 -3.43 -15.83 3.36
N PHE A 291 -2.81 -15.90 4.55
CA PHE A 291 -2.91 -17.02 5.49
C PHE A 291 -3.68 -16.71 6.76
N GLY A 292 -4.28 -15.52 6.87
CA GLY A 292 -5.00 -15.11 8.06
C GLY A 292 -4.10 -15.03 9.30
N PHE A 293 -2.93 -14.40 9.16
CA PHE A 293 -2.03 -14.17 10.30
C PHE A 293 -2.68 -13.21 11.29
N GLN A 294 -2.35 -13.39 12.58
CA GLN A 294 -2.95 -12.67 13.70
C GLN A 294 -1.98 -11.72 14.39
N ARG A 295 -0.68 -12.06 14.35
CA ARG A 295 0.35 -11.23 15.00
C ARG A 295 0.65 -10.01 14.16
N PRO A 296 0.56 -8.78 14.74
CA PRO A 296 1.00 -7.56 14.07
C PRO A 296 2.47 -7.65 13.68
N LEU A 297 2.81 -7.02 12.58
CA LEU A 297 4.21 -6.83 12.20
C LEU A 297 4.81 -5.75 13.10
N HIS A 298 5.97 -6.04 13.70
CA HIS A 298 6.61 -5.10 14.61
C HIS A 298 8.02 -4.80 14.10
N VAL A 299 8.28 -3.55 13.80
CA VAL A 299 9.51 -3.03 13.16
C VAL A 299 10.81 -3.28 13.93
N VAL A 300 10.72 -3.78 15.18
CA VAL A 300 11.86 -4.13 16.04
C VAL A 300 11.87 -5.60 16.42
N LYS A 301 10.69 -6.16 16.77
CA LYS A 301 10.59 -7.44 17.49
C LYS A 301 10.30 -8.63 16.59
N THR A 302 9.67 -8.41 15.44
CA THR A 302 9.35 -9.52 14.52
C THR A 302 10.61 -10.27 14.11
N ARG A 303 10.50 -11.60 14.03
CA ARG A 303 11.55 -12.53 13.64
C ARG A 303 10.99 -13.57 12.66
N PRO A 304 11.80 -14.31 11.91
CA PRO A 304 11.33 -15.36 11.01
C PRO A 304 10.51 -16.46 11.74
N GLU A 305 10.84 -16.71 13.01
CA GLU A 305 10.13 -17.68 13.85
C GLU A 305 8.70 -17.26 14.21
N ASP A 306 8.34 -15.98 13.97
CA ASP A 306 6.98 -15.48 14.13
C ASP A 306 6.07 -15.82 12.95
N TRP A 307 6.58 -16.54 11.93
CA TRP A 307 5.76 -17.08 10.85
C TRP A 307 4.72 -18.04 11.40
N GLU A 308 3.44 -17.68 11.26
CA GLU A 308 2.35 -18.42 11.87
C GLU A 308 1.92 -19.62 11.02
N SER A 309 1.32 -20.62 11.67
CA SER A 309 0.53 -21.62 10.95
C SER A 309 -0.70 -20.96 10.34
N PRO A 310 -1.06 -21.30 9.09
CA PRO A 310 -2.20 -20.69 8.41
C PRO A 310 -3.51 -20.84 9.21
N GLY A 311 -4.18 -19.72 9.51
CA GLY A 311 -5.54 -19.66 10.03
C GLY A 311 -6.59 -19.70 8.91
N ALA A 312 -6.17 -19.39 7.68
CA ALA A 312 -6.96 -19.41 6.45
C ALA A 312 -6.03 -19.69 5.25
N ASP A 313 -6.61 -19.95 4.09
CA ASP A 313 -5.92 -19.90 2.80
C ASP A 313 -6.79 -19.09 1.82
N LEU A 314 -6.32 -17.87 1.53
CA LEU A 314 -6.96 -16.94 0.62
C LEU A 314 -6.23 -16.83 -0.72
N THR A 315 -5.19 -17.62 -0.96
CA THR A 315 -4.34 -17.48 -2.15
C THR A 315 -5.12 -17.57 -3.46
N ALA A 316 -6.03 -18.53 -3.58
CA ALA A 316 -6.89 -18.68 -4.76
C ALA A 316 -7.84 -17.49 -4.94
N PHE A 317 -8.46 -17.00 -3.86
CA PHE A 317 -9.35 -15.84 -3.89
C PHE A 317 -8.60 -14.56 -4.31
N ILE A 318 -7.45 -14.31 -3.69
CA ILE A 318 -6.59 -13.17 -4.02
C ILE A 318 -6.15 -13.22 -5.49
N THR A 319 -5.75 -14.41 -5.98
CA THR A 319 -5.40 -14.63 -7.39
C THR A 319 -6.56 -14.26 -8.31
N ALA A 320 -7.79 -14.68 -7.99
CA ALA A 320 -8.97 -14.36 -8.78
C ALA A 320 -9.25 -12.85 -8.81
N VAL A 321 -9.23 -12.17 -7.65
CA VAL A 321 -9.43 -10.71 -7.56
C VAL A 321 -8.35 -9.95 -8.31
N ASN A 322 -7.07 -10.35 -8.17
CA ASN A 322 -5.96 -9.75 -8.92
C ASN A 322 -6.08 -9.98 -10.43
N GLY A 323 -6.62 -11.13 -10.83
CA GLY A 323 -6.97 -11.45 -12.22
C GLY A 323 -8.03 -10.51 -12.78
N ILE A 324 -9.11 -10.26 -12.03
CA ILE A 324 -10.16 -9.30 -12.40
C ILE A 324 -9.55 -7.90 -12.57
N LYS A 325 -8.77 -7.45 -11.59
CA LYS A 325 -8.10 -6.14 -11.66
C LYS A 325 -7.17 -6.02 -12.86
N ALA A 326 -6.49 -7.09 -13.25
CA ALA A 326 -5.61 -7.12 -14.42
C ALA A 326 -6.39 -7.13 -15.74
N ALA A 327 -7.49 -7.88 -15.80
CA ALA A 327 -8.30 -8.06 -17.04
C ALA A 327 -9.13 -6.82 -17.38
N TYR A 328 -9.63 -6.09 -16.36
CA TYR A 328 -10.57 -4.98 -16.56
C TYR A 328 -9.93 -3.63 -16.23
N PRO A 329 -9.60 -2.78 -17.23
CA PRO A 329 -8.91 -1.51 -17.05
C PRO A 329 -9.62 -0.54 -16.10
N ILE A 330 -10.96 -0.58 -16.02
CA ILE A 330 -11.74 0.25 -15.11
C ILE A 330 -11.27 0.15 -13.63
N PHE A 331 -10.75 -1.00 -13.21
CA PHE A 331 -10.21 -1.20 -11.86
C PHE A 331 -8.73 -0.80 -11.73
N ARG A 332 -8.16 -0.15 -12.75
CA ARG A 332 -6.77 0.33 -12.78
C ARG A 332 -6.67 1.84 -12.94
N GLU A 333 -7.79 2.53 -12.79
CA GLU A 333 -7.87 3.99 -12.80
C GLU A 333 -8.71 4.49 -11.61
N ASP A 334 -8.49 5.73 -11.20
CA ASP A 334 -9.37 6.43 -10.26
C ASP A 334 -10.43 7.21 -11.08
N GLY A 335 -11.42 6.47 -11.58
CA GLY A 335 -12.55 7.01 -12.34
C GLY A 335 -13.62 7.69 -11.46
N LEU A 336 -14.84 7.78 -11.97
CA LEU A 336 -15.98 8.25 -11.16
C LEU A 336 -16.46 7.10 -10.27
N ILE A 337 -16.73 7.39 -9.01
CA ILE A 337 -17.32 6.43 -8.06
C ILE A 337 -18.53 7.06 -7.41
N GLN A 338 -19.63 6.30 -7.35
CA GLN A 338 -20.86 6.71 -6.68
C GLN A 338 -21.44 5.55 -5.89
N ARG A 339 -21.81 5.81 -4.63
CA ARG A 339 -22.65 4.91 -3.86
C ARG A 339 -24.10 5.13 -4.29
N LEU A 340 -24.75 4.06 -4.73
CA LEU A 340 -26.17 4.07 -5.09
C LEU A 340 -27.01 3.64 -3.89
N ASP A 341 -28.28 4.05 -3.88
CA ASP A 341 -29.23 3.60 -2.87
C ASP A 341 -29.53 2.11 -3.04
N SER A 342 -29.53 1.39 -1.92
CA SER A 342 -29.87 -0.02 -1.87
C SER A 342 -31.17 -0.23 -1.08
N PRO A 343 -32.09 -1.07 -1.54
CA PRO A 343 -33.29 -1.42 -0.77
C PRO A 343 -32.93 -2.19 0.52
N ASN A 344 -31.78 -2.87 0.54
CA ASN A 344 -31.23 -3.50 1.74
C ASN A 344 -30.04 -2.68 2.27
N PRO A 345 -30.17 -2.05 3.47
CA PRO A 345 -29.10 -1.22 4.02
C PRO A 345 -27.81 -2.01 4.36
N ALA A 346 -27.87 -3.33 4.45
CA ALA A 346 -26.70 -4.19 4.63
C ALA A 346 -25.95 -4.49 3.32
N VAL A 347 -26.48 -4.05 2.17
CA VAL A 347 -25.85 -4.23 0.85
C VAL A 347 -25.34 -2.88 0.35
N LEU A 348 -24.06 -2.82 0.03
CA LEU A 348 -23.45 -1.69 -0.66
C LEU A 348 -23.61 -1.86 -2.17
N LEU A 349 -24.08 -0.81 -2.83
CA LEU A 349 -24.06 -0.66 -4.27
C LEU A 349 -23.05 0.44 -4.62
N LEU A 350 -21.93 0.05 -5.22
CA LEU A 350 -20.89 0.98 -5.62
C LEU A 350 -20.75 0.96 -7.14
N TRP A 351 -21.22 2.02 -7.78
CA TRP A 351 -21.09 2.23 -9.21
C TRP A 351 -19.78 2.93 -9.53
N GLN A 352 -19.13 2.48 -10.61
CA GLN A 352 -17.89 3.06 -11.11
C GLN A 352 -18.03 3.33 -12.61
N ALA A 353 -17.47 4.47 -13.05
CA ALA A 353 -17.38 4.80 -14.48
C ALA A 353 -15.99 5.28 -14.84
N SER A 354 -15.47 4.73 -15.92
CA SER A 354 -14.18 5.14 -16.46
C SER A 354 -14.23 6.56 -17.02
N THR A 355 -13.17 7.33 -16.80
CA THR A 355 -12.92 8.61 -17.47
C THR A 355 -12.08 8.44 -18.74
N GLN A 356 -11.59 7.22 -19.01
CA GLN A 356 -10.72 6.88 -20.14
C GLN A 356 -11.42 5.99 -21.19
N GLY A 357 -12.74 5.74 -21.04
CA GLY A 357 -13.50 4.93 -21.97
C GLY A 357 -13.46 3.42 -21.70
N HIS A 358 -13.06 2.99 -20.50
CA HIS A 358 -12.98 1.58 -20.10
C HIS A 358 -14.33 1.03 -19.57
N GLY A 359 -15.45 1.69 -19.88
CA GLY A 359 -16.79 1.25 -19.50
C GLY A 359 -17.18 1.60 -18.07
N GLN A 360 -18.05 0.76 -17.51
CA GLN A 360 -18.64 0.93 -16.19
C GLN A 360 -18.59 -0.37 -15.41
N ALA A 361 -18.65 -0.28 -14.09
CA ALA A 361 -18.74 -1.42 -13.19
C ALA A 361 -19.74 -1.16 -12.05
N LEU A 362 -20.32 -2.24 -11.53
CA LEU A 362 -21.14 -2.24 -10.33
C LEU A 362 -20.62 -3.30 -9.36
N LEU A 363 -20.28 -2.87 -8.16
CA LEU A 363 -19.99 -3.75 -7.04
C LEU A 363 -21.24 -3.84 -6.16
N VAL A 364 -21.75 -5.05 -5.97
CA VAL A 364 -22.85 -5.38 -5.04
C VAL A 364 -22.25 -6.15 -3.90
N LEU A 365 -22.05 -5.52 -2.73
CA LEU A 365 -21.30 -6.06 -1.62
C LEU A 365 -22.18 -6.24 -0.38
N ASN A 366 -22.24 -7.47 0.14
CA ASN A 366 -22.77 -7.72 1.47
C ASN A 366 -21.80 -7.12 2.53
N LYS A 367 -22.25 -6.07 3.23
CA LYS A 367 -21.44 -5.40 4.28
C LYS A 367 -21.28 -6.23 5.54
N ASP A 368 -22.19 -7.19 5.76
CA ASP A 368 -22.18 -8.08 6.92
C ASP A 368 -21.32 -9.32 6.64
N PRO A 369 -20.17 -9.50 7.29
CA PRO A 369 -19.32 -10.67 7.07
C PRO A 369 -19.78 -11.90 7.86
N TRP A 370 -20.90 -11.81 8.60
CA TRP A 370 -21.41 -12.89 9.44
C TRP A 370 -22.71 -13.50 8.92
N ASN A 371 -23.58 -12.67 8.28
CA ASN A 371 -24.91 -13.09 7.88
C ASN A 371 -25.13 -12.92 6.37
N ARG A 372 -25.95 -13.82 5.82
CA ARG A 372 -26.44 -13.67 4.44
C ARG A 372 -27.33 -12.45 4.32
N GLN A 373 -27.31 -11.84 3.14
CA GLN A 373 -28.12 -10.68 2.81
C GLN A 373 -28.80 -10.88 1.45
N HIS A 374 -30.08 -10.62 1.40
CA HIS A 374 -30.85 -10.66 0.17
C HIS A 374 -30.70 -9.34 -0.60
N PHE A 375 -30.46 -9.42 -1.89
CA PHE A 375 -30.44 -8.29 -2.81
C PHE A 375 -31.41 -8.55 -3.95
N HIS A 376 -32.34 -7.61 -4.14
CA HIS A 376 -33.29 -7.58 -5.24
C HIS A 376 -33.13 -6.29 -6.06
N CYS A 377 -33.19 -6.43 -7.39
CA CYS A 377 -33.19 -5.31 -8.32
C CYS A 377 -34.02 -5.67 -9.56
N ASP A 378 -34.99 -4.83 -9.92
CA ASP A 378 -35.82 -5.05 -11.10
C ASP A 378 -35.00 -5.14 -12.39
N ASP A 379 -33.94 -4.32 -12.50
CA ASP A 379 -33.12 -4.24 -13.70
C ASP A 379 -31.70 -3.72 -13.40
N LEU A 380 -30.72 -4.60 -13.42
CA LEU A 380 -29.30 -4.26 -13.22
C LEU A 380 -28.75 -3.30 -14.27
N TYR A 381 -29.25 -3.37 -15.52
CA TYR A 381 -28.80 -2.47 -16.59
C TYR A 381 -29.18 -1.02 -16.32
N ARG A 382 -30.34 -0.79 -15.71
CA ARG A 382 -30.75 0.55 -15.27
C ARG A 382 -29.87 1.08 -14.13
N LEU A 383 -29.49 0.22 -13.19
CA LEU A 383 -28.58 0.61 -12.11
C LEU A 383 -27.20 1.01 -12.63
N VAL A 384 -26.67 0.26 -13.60
CA VAL A 384 -25.34 0.54 -14.19
C VAL A 384 -25.42 1.69 -15.19
N GLN A 385 -26.63 2.07 -15.67
CA GLN A 385 -26.83 3.09 -16.71
C GLN A 385 -26.06 2.77 -18.00
N ALA A 386 -25.95 1.49 -18.36
CA ALA A 386 -25.17 1.02 -19.48
C ALA A 386 -25.98 0.07 -20.39
N PRO A 387 -25.72 0.07 -21.71
CA PRO A 387 -26.31 -0.89 -22.60
C PRO A 387 -25.78 -2.31 -22.36
N PRO A 388 -26.53 -3.37 -22.70
CA PRO A 388 -26.01 -4.74 -22.71
C PRO A 388 -24.84 -4.91 -23.68
N PRO A 389 -23.92 -5.88 -23.43
CA PRO A 389 -23.96 -6.83 -22.34
C PRO A 389 -23.28 -6.33 -21.05
N LEU A 390 -23.85 -6.71 -19.92
CA LEU A 390 -23.23 -6.64 -18.61
C LEU A 390 -22.71 -8.03 -18.25
N LEU A 391 -21.44 -8.13 -17.86
CA LEU A 391 -20.79 -9.39 -17.51
C LEU A 391 -20.62 -9.49 -16.01
N ASP A 392 -20.92 -10.65 -15.45
CA ASP A 392 -20.53 -11.00 -14.09
C ASP A 392 -19.08 -11.52 -14.10
N VAL A 393 -18.23 -10.88 -13.33
CA VAL A 393 -16.80 -11.22 -13.21
C VAL A 393 -16.41 -11.53 -11.75
N SER A 394 -17.37 -11.95 -10.95
CA SER A 394 -17.17 -12.23 -9.53
C SER A 394 -16.09 -13.30 -9.28
N PRO A 395 -15.24 -13.17 -8.23
CA PRO A 395 -14.01 -13.96 -8.12
C PRO A 395 -14.21 -15.45 -7.81
N GLU A 396 -15.27 -15.83 -7.08
CA GLU A 396 -15.46 -17.23 -6.65
C GLU A 396 -16.20 -18.03 -7.73
N TRP A 397 -17.20 -17.45 -8.36
CA TRP A 397 -17.89 -17.96 -9.54
C TRP A 397 -18.66 -16.83 -10.22
N ALA A 398 -18.77 -16.86 -11.51
CA ALA A 398 -19.48 -15.88 -12.32
C ALA A 398 -20.73 -16.52 -12.93
N MET A 399 -21.80 -15.71 -13.08
CA MET A 399 -23.01 -16.11 -13.78
C MET A 399 -22.81 -15.97 -15.28
N ASP A 400 -23.19 -17.00 -16.05
CA ASP A 400 -23.22 -16.93 -17.52
C ASP A 400 -24.37 -16.05 -18.05
N PHE A 401 -25.43 -15.92 -17.24
CA PHE A 401 -26.62 -15.15 -17.55
C PHE A 401 -27.09 -14.35 -16.34
N LEU A 402 -27.42 -13.08 -16.56
CA LEU A 402 -27.97 -12.19 -15.54
C LEU A 402 -29.49 -12.14 -15.69
N PRO A 403 -30.25 -12.64 -14.69
CA PRO A 403 -31.71 -12.60 -14.75
C PRO A 403 -32.25 -11.19 -14.60
N THR A 404 -33.44 -10.96 -15.12
CA THR A 404 -34.22 -9.75 -14.91
C THR A 404 -35.64 -10.18 -14.52
N PRO A 405 -36.11 -9.88 -13.29
CA PRO A 405 -35.40 -9.17 -12.23
C PRO A 405 -34.19 -9.94 -11.70
N PHE A 406 -33.22 -9.22 -11.10
CA PHE A 406 -32.07 -9.82 -10.42
C PHE A 406 -32.43 -10.03 -8.96
N ASP A 407 -32.46 -11.28 -8.54
CA ASP A 407 -32.79 -11.70 -7.19
C ASP A 407 -31.70 -12.65 -6.69
N PHE A 408 -31.00 -12.30 -5.60
CA PHE A 408 -29.79 -13.03 -5.22
C PHE A 408 -29.54 -12.98 -3.70
N GLU A 409 -29.21 -14.17 -3.13
CA GLU A 409 -28.71 -14.29 -1.75
C GLU A 409 -27.18 -14.12 -1.76
N LEU A 410 -26.70 -13.06 -1.18
CA LEU A 410 -25.27 -12.80 -0.97
C LEU A 410 -24.81 -13.51 0.31
N ASP A 411 -23.88 -14.44 0.21
CA ASP A 411 -23.22 -15.02 1.38
C ASP A 411 -22.54 -13.97 2.24
N PRO A 412 -22.16 -14.28 3.50
CA PRO A 412 -21.49 -13.32 4.39
C PRO A 412 -20.24 -12.71 3.75
N GLY A 413 -20.18 -11.37 3.68
CA GLY A 413 -19.08 -10.64 3.08
C GLY A 413 -18.90 -10.79 1.56
N MET A 414 -19.79 -11.54 0.89
CA MET A 414 -19.72 -11.78 -0.55
C MET A 414 -19.92 -10.50 -1.36
N ALA A 415 -19.23 -10.41 -2.49
CA ALA A 415 -19.48 -9.40 -3.50
C ALA A 415 -19.78 -10.01 -4.87
N ARG A 416 -20.73 -9.40 -5.59
CA ARG A 416 -20.90 -9.59 -7.04
C ARG A 416 -20.29 -8.40 -7.77
N VAL A 417 -19.57 -8.68 -8.84
CA VAL A 417 -18.85 -7.69 -9.62
C VAL A 417 -19.33 -7.75 -11.06
N PHE A 418 -19.99 -6.69 -11.49
CA PHE A 418 -20.51 -6.58 -12.87
C PHE A 418 -19.73 -5.52 -13.62
N VAL A 419 -19.39 -5.82 -14.88
CA VAL A 419 -18.69 -4.90 -15.78
C VAL A 419 -19.38 -4.82 -17.13
N THR A 420 -19.35 -3.65 -17.77
CA THR A 420 -19.76 -3.52 -19.15
C THR A 420 -18.68 -4.09 -20.07
N ARG A 421 -19.09 -4.73 -21.15
CA ARG A 421 -18.15 -5.13 -22.20
C ARG A 421 -17.71 -3.87 -22.97
N VAL A 422 -16.41 -3.64 -23.03
CA VAL A 422 -15.79 -2.55 -23.81
C VAL A 422 -15.33 -3.11 -25.14
#